data_4af6f68dc0738eec2b7b6c1fddbe9e74
#
_entry.id   4af6f68dc0738eec2b7b6c1fddbe9e74
#
_cell.length_a   1.000
_cell.length_b   1.000
_cell.length_c   1.000
_cell.angle_alpha   90.00
_cell.angle_beta   90.00
_cell.angle_gamma   90.00
#
_symmetry.space_group_name_H-M   'P 1'
#
loop_
_entity.id
_entity.type
_entity.pdbx_description
1 polymer ?
#
loop_
_entity_poly.entity_id
_entity_poly.type
_entity_poly.pdbx_seq_one_letter_code
_entity_poly.pdbx_strand_id
1 'polypeptide(L)'
;MAGSASEYIQHHLQNLTYGKLPAGYERADGSVMSEAGWTMAHNAREASDMGFWAVHVDSLGWAVALGALFLILFRMAAKRATSGQPSGLQNFVEILIEFVDTSVKETFHGRNKVIAPLSLTIFCWVFLMNLMDLVPVDFLPQLFHMMGLEYMKVVPTTDVNVTLGMSLSVFFLIIYYSIKVKGVGGFVGELTLHPFSSDNFFLKVLLVPVNLLLEGVSLLAKPISLALRLFGNLYAGELIFILIALLPFWAQWALSVPWAIFHILIITLQAFIFMMLTIVYLSMAHEDSH
;
A
#
# COMPACT_ATOMS: atom_id res chain seq x y z
N MET A 1 31.09 13.62 -1.99
CA MET A 1 30.59 13.54 -0.62
C MET A 1 30.92 12.13 -0.10
N ALA A 2 31.87 12.04 0.85
CA ALA A 2 32.27 10.76 1.42
C ALA A 2 31.55 10.58 2.77
N GLY A 3 30.24 10.50 2.72
CA GLY A 3 29.45 10.02 3.85
C GLY A 3 29.68 8.51 4.02
N SER A 4 29.49 7.98 5.22
CA SER A 4 29.56 6.53 5.44
C SER A 4 28.45 5.82 4.66
N ALA A 5 28.64 4.54 4.30
CA ALA A 5 27.59 3.75 3.65
C ALA A 5 26.28 3.76 4.46
N SER A 6 26.38 3.85 5.79
CA SER A 6 25.24 3.96 6.70
C SER A 6 24.48 5.30 6.52
N GLU A 7 25.17 6.39 6.37
CA GLU A 7 24.54 7.72 6.12
C GLU A 7 23.84 7.76 4.76
N TYR A 8 24.43 7.16 3.72
CA TYR A 8 23.81 7.04 2.41
C TYR A 8 22.50 6.24 2.49
N ILE A 9 22.51 5.07 3.14
CA ILE A 9 21.31 4.24 3.33
C ILE A 9 20.25 5.02 4.11
N GLN A 10 20.61 5.63 5.24
CA GLN A 10 19.66 6.39 6.07
C GLN A 10 19.04 7.57 5.30
N HIS A 11 19.83 8.28 4.50
CA HIS A 11 19.35 9.40 3.70
C HIS A 11 18.26 8.95 2.69
N HIS A 12 18.45 7.82 2.01
CA HIS A 12 17.48 7.32 1.02
C HIS A 12 16.22 6.70 1.65
N LEU A 13 16.30 6.24 2.89
CA LEU A 13 15.16 5.67 3.59
C LEU A 13 14.33 6.70 4.38
N GLN A 14 14.82 7.92 4.52
CA GLN A 14 14.12 8.96 5.26
C GLN A 14 13.02 9.61 4.42
N ASN A 15 11.81 9.67 4.99
CA ASN A 15 10.67 10.36 4.41
C ASN A 15 10.72 11.86 4.66
N LEU A 16 10.16 12.64 3.72
CA LEU A 16 9.86 14.04 3.91
C LEU A 16 8.67 14.17 4.85
N THR A 17 8.94 14.43 6.12
CA THR A 17 7.93 14.40 7.19
C THR A 17 7.48 15.80 7.55
N TYR A 18 6.16 16.03 7.58
CA TYR A 18 5.51 17.25 8.07
C TYR A 18 4.73 16.92 9.33
N GLY A 19 5.08 17.57 10.43
CA GLY A 19 4.49 17.26 11.73
C GLY A 19 4.55 18.40 12.71
N LYS A 20 4.07 18.17 13.94
CA LYS A 20 3.99 19.16 14.99
C LYS A 20 5.15 18.97 15.98
N LEU A 21 5.91 20.05 16.20
CA LEU A 21 6.93 20.10 17.26
C LEU A 21 6.46 20.99 18.41
N PRO A 22 6.85 20.68 19.66
CA PRO A 22 6.49 21.47 20.83
C PRO A 22 7.25 22.80 20.90
N ALA A 23 6.74 23.76 21.67
CA ALA A 23 7.46 24.98 22.00
C ALA A 23 8.75 24.65 22.77
N GLY A 24 9.82 25.38 22.49
CA GLY A 24 11.14 25.18 23.11
C GLY A 24 11.95 24.02 22.49
N TYR A 25 11.46 23.37 21.43
CA TYR A 25 12.22 22.32 20.74
C TYR A 25 13.41 22.91 19.98
N GLU A 26 14.61 22.38 20.25
CA GLU A 26 15.85 22.74 19.56
C GLU A 26 15.99 21.92 18.28
N ARG A 27 15.96 22.58 17.12
CA ARG A 27 16.01 21.97 15.80
C ARG A 27 17.44 21.63 15.38
N ALA A 28 17.57 20.84 14.33
CA ALA A 28 18.87 20.44 13.76
C ALA A 28 19.70 21.60 13.24
N ASP A 29 19.09 22.69 12.81
CA ASP A 29 19.74 23.93 12.37
C ASP A 29 20.13 24.88 13.51
N GLY A 30 19.92 24.47 14.77
CA GLY A 30 20.18 25.27 15.97
C GLY A 30 19.10 26.31 16.29
N SER A 31 18.04 26.39 15.51
CA SER A 31 16.90 27.25 15.82
C SER A 31 16.02 26.62 16.91
N VAL A 32 15.38 27.48 17.71
CA VAL A 32 14.46 27.02 18.77
C VAL A 32 13.03 27.40 18.39
N MET A 33 12.11 26.44 18.46
CA MET A 33 10.69 26.70 18.22
C MET A 33 10.14 27.63 19.31
N SER A 34 9.74 28.84 18.93
CA SER A 34 9.14 29.82 19.86
C SER A 34 7.77 29.37 20.35
N GLU A 35 7.00 28.72 19.49
CA GLU A 35 5.66 28.17 19.77
C GLU A 35 5.51 26.77 19.18
N ALA A 36 4.58 25.99 19.74
CA ALA A 36 4.24 24.67 19.18
C ALA A 36 3.60 24.85 17.79
N GLY A 37 4.21 24.31 16.76
CA GLY A 37 3.78 24.54 15.38
C GLY A 37 4.01 23.35 14.45
N TRP A 38 3.31 23.40 13.31
CA TRP A 38 3.52 22.47 12.22
C TRP A 38 4.70 22.90 11.35
N THR A 39 5.63 21.99 11.12
CA THR A 39 6.83 22.24 10.33
C THR A 39 7.33 20.99 9.62
N MET A 40 8.21 21.18 8.61
CA MET A 40 8.93 20.08 7.99
C MET A 40 10.08 19.62 8.88
N ALA A 41 10.32 18.32 8.97
CA ALA A 41 11.46 17.76 9.68
C ALA A 41 12.75 17.99 8.89
N HIS A 42 13.83 18.43 9.57
CA HIS A 42 15.14 18.62 8.97
C HIS A 42 16.01 17.36 9.06
N ASN A 43 15.67 16.41 9.92
CA ASN A 43 16.38 15.15 10.06
C ASN A 43 15.49 14.04 10.63
N ALA A 44 16.01 12.80 10.68
CA ALA A 44 15.29 11.63 11.18
C ALA A 44 14.89 11.76 12.67
N ARG A 45 15.68 12.47 13.49
CA ARG A 45 15.38 12.72 14.90
C ARG A 45 14.14 13.61 15.04
N GLU A 46 14.09 14.74 14.33
CA GLU A 46 12.92 15.63 14.33
C GLU A 46 11.66 14.88 13.86
N ALA A 47 11.79 14.08 12.77
CA ALA A 47 10.68 13.28 12.26
C ALA A 47 10.16 12.27 13.31
N SER A 48 11.06 11.63 14.07
CA SER A 48 10.69 10.72 15.16
C SER A 48 10.02 11.45 16.33
N ASP A 49 10.53 12.63 16.68
CA ASP A 49 10.01 13.42 17.81
C ASP A 49 8.64 14.06 17.51
N MET A 50 8.25 14.21 16.23
CA MET A 50 6.91 14.62 15.83
C MET A 50 5.83 13.58 16.20
N GLY A 51 6.20 12.33 16.36
CA GLY A 51 5.33 11.24 16.82
C GLY A 51 4.16 10.95 15.89
N PHE A 52 2.99 10.62 16.48
CA PHE A 52 1.80 10.19 15.73
C PHE A 52 1.20 11.29 14.83
N TRP A 53 1.35 12.57 15.20
CA TRP A 53 0.83 13.71 14.44
C TRP A 53 1.82 14.18 13.37
N ALA A 54 2.25 13.25 12.55
CA ALA A 54 3.16 13.50 11.43
C ALA A 54 2.65 12.83 10.16
N VAL A 55 2.89 13.46 9.01
CA VAL A 55 2.48 12.99 7.70
C VAL A 55 3.71 12.91 6.81
N HIS A 56 3.89 11.80 6.12
CA HIS A 56 4.89 11.63 5.09
C HIS A 56 4.38 12.24 3.78
N VAL A 57 4.78 13.47 3.53
CA VAL A 57 4.27 14.29 2.41
C VAL A 57 4.69 13.73 1.06
N ASP A 58 5.89 13.19 0.97
CA ASP A 58 6.44 12.54 -0.22
C ASP A 58 5.64 11.28 -0.59
N SER A 59 5.50 10.33 0.33
CA SER A 59 4.76 9.09 0.10
C SER A 59 3.29 9.35 -0.26
N LEU A 60 2.63 10.25 0.48
CA LEU A 60 1.25 10.64 0.20
C LEU A 60 1.13 11.38 -1.14
N GLY A 61 2.06 12.32 -1.40
CA GLY A 61 2.09 13.09 -2.64
C GLY A 61 2.24 12.21 -3.88
N TRP A 62 3.18 11.27 -3.85
CA TRP A 62 3.37 10.30 -4.94
C TRP A 62 2.17 9.36 -5.08
N ALA A 63 1.60 8.85 -3.98
CA ALA A 63 0.41 8.01 -4.03
C ALA A 63 -0.75 8.73 -4.71
N VAL A 64 -1.04 9.97 -4.33
CA VAL A 64 -2.11 10.79 -4.93
C VAL A 64 -1.80 11.12 -6.39
N ALA A 65 -0.57 11.52 -6.72
CA ALA A 65 -0.17 11.85 -8.09
C ALA A 65 -0.32 10.65 -9.04
N LEU A 66 0.10 9.46 -8.62
CA LEU A 66 -0.03 8.23 -9.41
C LEU A 66 -1.48 7.78 -9.55
N GLY A 67 -2.30 7.94 -8.50
CA GLY A 67 -3.74 7.72 -8.58
C GLY A 67 -4.42 8.68 -9.56
N ALA A 68 -4.06 9.97 -9.53
CA ALA A 68 -4.54 10.96 -10.48
C ALA A 68 -4.09 10.63 -11.92
N LEU A 69 -2.84 10.23 -12.11
CA LEU A 69 -2.31 9.79 -13.41
C LEU A 69 -3.13 8.62 -13.97
N PHE A 70 -3.38 7.60 -13.17
CA PHE A 70 -4.23 6.48 -13.52
C PHE A 70 -5.61 6.94 -14.00
N LEU A 71 -6.30 7.77 -13.19
CA LEU A 71 -7.63 8.27 -13.52
C LEU A 71 -7.63 9.12 -14.80
N ILE A 72 -6.61 9.94 -15.03
CA ILE A 72 -6.47 10.76 -16.24
C ILE A 72 -6.30 9.87 -17.48
N LEU A 73 -5.41 8.86 -17.41
CA LEU A 73 -5.16 7.93 -18.52
C LEU A 73 -6.43 7.14 -18.88
N PHE A 74 -7.12 6.60 -17.90
CA PHE A 74 -8.37 5.86 -18.12
C PHE A 74 -9.48 6.77 -18.66
N ARG A 75 -9.60 8.00 -18.15
CA ARG A 75 -10.55 9.00 -18.68
C ARG A 75 -10.23 9.37 -20.14
N MET A 76 -8.94 9.51 -20.49
CA MET A 76 -8.54 9.80 -21.87
C MET A 76 -8.88 8.64 -22.80
N ALA A 77 -8.61 7.40 -22.39
CA ALA A 77 -9.00 6.21 -23.13
C ALA A 77 -10.52 6.15 -23.33
N ALA A 78 -11.30 6.31 -22.25
CA ALA A 78 -12.75 6.26 -22.30
C ALA A 78 -13.37 7.35 -23.21
N LYS A 79 -12.82 8.57 -23.19
CA LYS A 79 -13.32 9.67 -24.08
C LYS A 79 -13.02 9.45 -25.57
N ARG A 80 -11.98 8.68 -25.88
CA ARG A 80 -11.55 8.39 -27.26
C ARG A 80 -11.97 7.00 -27.73
N ALA A 81 -12.71 6.28 -26.88
CA ALA A 81 -13.17 4.93 -27.20
C ALA A 81 -14.09 4.93 -28.42
N THR A 82 -13.80 4.05 -29.39
CA THR A 82 -14.56 3.84 -30.61
C THR A 82 -14.98 2.38 -30.72
N SER A 83 -16.09 2.14 -31.40
CA SER A 83 -16.57 0.76 -31.69
C SER A 83 -15.81 0.06 -32.82
N GLY A 84 -14.87 0.75 -33.47
CA GLY A 84 -13.98 0.19 -34.49
C GLY A 84 -12.71 -0.43 -33.94
N GLN A 85 -11.64 -0.45 -34.71
CA GLN A 85 -10.33 -0.93 -34.23
C GLN A 85 -9.84 -0.02 -33.09
N PRO A 86 -9.53 -0.58 -31.89
CA PRO A 86 -9.09 0.22 -30.76
C PRO A 86 -7.72 0.84 -31.02
N SER A 87 -7.54 2.10 -30.60
CA SER A 87 -6.22 2.74 -30.56
C SER A 87 -5.31 2.05 -29.54
N GLY A 88 -3.98 2.21 -29.63
CA GLY A 88 -3.04 1.55 -28.71
C GLY A 88 -3.35 1.76 -27.23
N LEU A 89 -3.70 2.98 -26.81
CA LEU A 89 -4.10 3.27 -25.42
C LEU A 89 -5.43 2.62 -25.07
N GLN A 90 -6.42 2.67 -25.97
CA GLN A 90 -7.72 2.03 -25.75
C GLN A 90 -7.54 0.51 -25.62
N ASN A 91 -6.79 -0.13 -26.51
CA ASN A 91 -6.51 -1.56 -26.46
C ASN A 91 -5.82 -1.97 -25.16
N PHE A 92 -4.84 -1.19 -24.71
CA PHE A 92 -4.18 -1.45 -23.42
C PHE A 92 -5.14 -1.40 -22.23
N VAL A 93 -5.99 -0.38 -22.17
CA VAL A 93 -6.99 -0.23 -21.10
C VAL A 93 -8.03 -1.34 -21.17
N GLU A 94 -8.51 -1.71 -22.36
CA GLU A 94 -9.46 -2.81 -22.54
C GLU A 94 -8.89 -4.15 -22.07
N ILE A 95 -7.63 -4.46 -22.41
CA ILE A 95 -6.94 -5.68 -21.93
C ILE A 95 -6.88 -5.71 -20.39
N LEU A 96 -6.56 -4.58 -19.75
CA LEU A 96 -6.53 -4.50 -18.28
C LEU A 96 -7.92 -4.70 -17.66
N ILE A 97 -8.95 -4.09 -18.25
CA ILE A 97 -10.32 -4.24 -17.78
C ILE A 97 -10.78 -5.69 -17.92
N GLU A 98 -10.52 -6.31 -19.09
CA GLU A 98 -10.89 -7.71 -19.36
C GLU A 98 -10.18 -8.66 -18.40
N PHE A 99 -8.88 -8.47 -18.18
CA PHE A 99 -8.09 -9.25 -17.23
C PHE A 99 -8.67 -9.18 -15.80
N VAL A 100 -8.98 -7.98 -15.32
CA VAL A 100 -9.54 -7.80 -13.96
C VAL A 100 -10.97 -8.32 -13.89
N ASP A 101 -11.80 -8.05 -14.89
CA ASP A 101 -13.21 -8.50 -14.92
C ASP A 101 -13.30 -10.03 -14.94
N THR A 102 -12.42 -10.70 -15.71
CA THR A 102 -12.31 -12.17 -15.71
C THR A 102 -11.89 -12.69 -14.33
N SER A 103 -10.86 -12.11 -13.73
CA SER A 103 -10.39 -12.50 -12.39
C SER A 103 -11.51 -12.33 -11.33
N VAL A 104 -12.29 -11.26 -11.43
CA VAL A 104 -13.44 -11.03 -10.53
C VAL A 104 -14.53 -12.07 -10.76
N LYS A 105 -14.91 -12.35 -12.01
CA LYS A 105 -15.96 -13.33 -12.34
C LYS A 105 -15.60 -14.75 -11.90
N GLU A 106 -14.34 -15.13 -11.97
CA GLU A 106 -13.86 -16.45 -11.55
C GLU A 106 -13.82 -16.62 -10.03
N THR A 107 -13.65 -15.52 -9.28
CA THR A 107 -13.41 -15.58 -7.84
C THR A 107 -14.62 -15.10 -7.02
N PHE A 108 -15.38 -14.12 -7.53
CA PHE A 108 -16.50 -13.52 -6.84
C PHE A 108 -17.83 -14.03 -7.38
N HIS A 109 -18.58 -14.80 -6.56
CA HIS A 109 -19.85 -15.41 -6.95
C HIS A 109 -21.07 -14.54 -6.61
N GLY A 110 -20.88 -13.39 -5.97
CA GLY A 110 -21.96 -12.47 -5.60
C GLY A 110 -22.34 -11.50 -6.72
N ARG A 111 -23.40 -10.70 -6.48
CA ARG A 111 -23.83 -9.63 -7.38
C ARG A 111 -23.53 -8.26 -6.77
N ASN A 112 -22.32 -7.77 -6.94
CA ASN A 112 -21.95 -6.44 -6.49
C ASN A 112 -21.17 -5.68 -7.59
N LYS A 113 -21.76 -4.57 -8.06
CA LYS A 113 -21.21 -3.76 -9.16
C LYS A 113 -19.94 -2.97 -8.77
N VAL A 114 -19.61 -2.91 -7.49
CA VAL A 114 -18.46 -2.14 -6.98
C VAL A 114 -17.17 -2.97 -7.04
N ILE A 115 -17.26 -4.30 -7.02
CA ILE A 115 -16.07 -5.18 -6.89
C ILE A 115 -15.13 -5.03 -8.08
N ALA A 116 -15.62 -5.09 -9.32
CA ALA A 116 -14.77 -5.00 -10.50
C ALA A 116 -14.06 -3.63 -10.64
N PRO A 117 -14.74 -2.47 -10.51
CA PRO A 117 -14.06 -1.17 -10.51
C PRO A 117 -13.07 -1.00 -9.35
N LEU A 118 -13.39 -1.50 -8.17
CA LEU A 118 -12.50 -1.46 -7.01
C LEU A 118 -11.24 -2.26 -7.26
N SER A 119 -11.39 -3.49 -7.76
CA SER A 119 -10.27 -4.39 -8.09
C SER A 119 -9.36 -3.79 -9.15
N LEU A 120 -9.94 -3.19 -10.21
CA LEU A 120 -9.20 -2.48 -11.25
C LEU A 120 -8.40 -1.30 -10.67
N THR A 121 -9.04 -0.51 -9.80
CA THR A 121 -8.39 0.64 -9.17
C THR A 121 -7.23 0.18 -8.29
N ILE A 122 -7.42 -0.84 -7.46
CA ILE A 122 -6.39 -1.41 -6.60
C ILE A 122 -5.22 -1.93 -7.45
N PHE A 123 -5.50 -2.75 -8.45
CA PHE A 123 -4.47 -3.32 -9.31
C PHE A 123 -3.62 -2.25 -9.98
N CYS A 124 -4.26 -1.31 -10.68
CA CYS A 124 -3.55 -0.27 -11.42
C CYS A 124 -2.80 0.70 -10.50
N TRP A 125 -3.42 1.10 -9.40
CA TRP A 125 -2.81 2.06 -8.46
C TRP A 125 -1.62 1.45 -7.74
N VAL A 126 -1.77 0.25 -7.18
CA VAL A 126 -0.66 -0.47 -6.52
C VAL A 126 0.46 -0.76 -7.52
N PHE A 127 0.12 -1.20 -8.75
CA PHE A 127 1.10 -1.43 -9.79
C PHE A 127 1.92 -0.18 -10.12
N LEU A 128 1.26 0.97 -10.29
CA LEU A 128 1.95 2.24 -10.56
C LEU A 128 2.83 2.69 -9.40
N MET A 129 2.36 2.54 -8.15
CA MET A 129 3.17 2.87 -6.97
C MET A 129 4.41 1.98 -6.86
N ASN A 130 4.26 0.68 -7.12
CA ASN A 130 5.36 -0.27 -7.10
C ASN A 130 6.33 -0.04 -8.27
N LEU A 131 5.82 0.40 -9.42
CA LEU A 131 6.65 0.68 -10.62
C LEU A 131 7.66 1.79 -10.35
N MET A 132 7.38 2.70 -9.41
CA MET A 132 8.33 3.75 -9.02
C MET A 132 9.65 3.20 -8.46
N ASP A 133 9.65 1.96 -7.93
CA ASP A 133 10.85 1.31 -7.40
C ASP A 133 11.88 0.90 -8.49
N LEU A 134 11.47 0.92 -9.78
CA LEU A 134 12.39 0.73 -10.91
C LEU A 134 13.10 2.02 -11.33
N VAL A 135 12.69 3.17 -10.83
CA VAL A 135 13.39 4.43 -11.10
C VAL A 135 14.72 4.41 -10.33
N PRO A 136 15.85 4.74 -11.00
CA PRO A 136 17.14 4.75 -10.32
C PRO A 136 17.10 5.55 -9.01
N VAL A 137 17.64 4.96 -7.93
CA VAL A 137 17.52 5.44 -6.55
C VAL A 137 17.95 6.90 -6.39
N ASP A 138 18.99 7.32 -7.09
CA ASP A 138 19.53 8.68 -6.99
C ASP A 138 18.86 9.70 -7.93
N PHE A 139 18.12 9.25 -8.95
CA PHE A 139 17.68 10.13 -10.04
C PHE A 139 16.65 11.18 -9.58
N LEU A 140 15.55 10.75 -8.98
CA LEU A 140 14.51 11.67 -8.52
C LEU A 140 14.92 12.41 -7.25
N PRO A 141 15.50 11.77 -6.21
CA PRO A 141 15.97 12.49 -5.03
C PRO A 141 16.97 13.60 -5.37
N GLN A 142 17.90 13.35 -6.30
CA GLN A 142 18.86 14.37 -6.72
C GLN A 142 18.19 15.56 -7.44
N LEU A 143 17.16 15.31 -8.25
CA LEU A 143 16.37 16.36 -8.89
C LEU A 143 15.67 17.24 -7.85
N PHE A 144 15.05 16.63 -6.83
CA PHE A 144 14.36 17.36 -5.76
C PHE A 144 15.34 18.08 -4.83
N HIS A 145 16.53 17.52 -4.61
CA HIS A 145 17.58 18.19 -3.85
C HIS A 145 18.02 19.51 -4.55
N MET A 146 18.12 19.52 -5.88
CA MET A 146 18.36 20.76 -6.63
C MET A 146 17.23 21.80 -6.48
N MET A 147 16.03 21.37 -6.12
CA MET A 147 14.89 22.24 -5.84
C MET A 147 14.79 22.66 -4.36
N GLY A 148 15.79 22.27 -3.54
CA GLY A 148 15.86 22.65 -2.11
C GLY A 148 15.17 21.67 -1.14
N LEU A 149 14.78 20.47 -1.59
CA LEU A 149 14.26 19.43 -0.72
C LEU A 149 15.37 18.44 -0.37
N GLU A 150 15.70 18.33 0.92
CA GLU A 150 16.82 17.50 1.39
C GLU A 150 16.49 16.00 1.35
N TYR A 151 15.24 15.64 1.64
CA TYR A 151 14.77 14.26 1.67
C TYR A 151 13.58 14.09 0.74
N MET A 152 13.55 13.00 -0.01
CA MET A 152 12.44 12.67 -0.89
C MET A 152 12.43 11.16 -1.15
N LYS A 153 11.50 10.47 -0.53
CA LYS A 153 11.24 9.07 -0.82
C LYS A 153 10.27 8.95 -2.00
N VAL A 154 10.62 8.12 -2.97
CA VAL A 154 9.92 8.10 -4.27
C VAL A 154 8.86 7.00 -4.33
N VAL A 155 9.03 5.92 -3.56
CA VAL A 155 8.18 4.72 -3.61
C VAL A 155 7.15 4.75 -2.47
N PRO A 156 5.86 5.05 -2.74
CA PRO A 156 4.86 5.13 -1.67
C PRO A 156 4.66 3.82 -0.91
N THR A 157 4.77 2.68 -1.59
CA THR A 157 4.50 1.35 -1.01
C THR A 157 5.62 0.84 -0.10
N THR A 158 6.75 1.53 -0.03
CA THR A 158 7.79 1.30 0.98
C THR A 158 7.59 2.16 2.24
N ASP A 159 6.42 2.79 2.37
CA ASP A 159 5.94 3.41 3.61
C ASP A 159 4.83 2.53 4.22
N VAL A 160 5.07 2.10 5.47
CA VAL A 160 4.12 1.28 6.24
C VAL A 160 2.77 1.98 6.40
N ASN A 161 2.75 3.31 6.55
CA ASN A 161 1.50 4.07 6.74
C ASN A 161 0.62 4.01 5.49
N VAL A 162 1.22 4.09 4.29
CA VAL A 162 0.49 3.98 3.01
C VAL A 162 -0.07 2.57 2.84
N THR A 163 0.74 1.54 3.07
CA THR A 163 0.30 0.15 2.89
C THR A 163 -0.73 -0.27 3.92
N LEU A 164 -0.60 0.17 5.19
CA LEU A 164 -1.61 -0.01 6.22
C LEU A 164 -2.89 0.76 5.88
N GLY A 165 -2.80 2.00 5.41
CA GLY A 165 -3.95 2.79 4.99
C GLY A 165 -4.77 2.10 3.92
N MET A 166 -4.11 1.55 2.89
CA MET A 166 -4.78 0.79 1.83
C MET A 166 -5.42 -0.50 2.36
N SER A 167 -4.69 -1.29 3.14
CA SER A 167 -5.20 -2.55 3.67
C SER A 167 -6.33 -2.35 4.68
N LEU A 168 -6.27 -1.33 5.52
CA LEU A 168 -7.36 -0.95 6.42
C LEU A 168 -8.60 -0.46 5.66
N SER A 169 -8.42 0.25 4.55
CA SER A 169 -9.55 0.64 3.69
C SER A 169 -10.29 -0.58 3.15
N VAL A 170 -9.55 -1.59 2.68
CA VAL A 170 -10.12 -2.89 2.27
C VAL A 170 -10.79 -3.59 3.46
N PHE A 171 -10.17 -3.59 4.63
CA PHE A 171 -10.71 -4.18 5.84
C PHE A 171 -12.06 -3.57 6.27
N PHE A 172 -12.16 -2.24 6.25
CA PHE A 172 -13.44 -1.58 6.52
C PHE A 172 -14.52 -1.93 5.50
N LEU A 173 -14.16 -2.11 4.23
CA LEU A 173 -15.10 -2.60 3.20
C LEU A 173 -15.54 -4.04 3.49
N ILE A 174 -14.65 -4.91 3.93
CA ILE A 174 -14.98 -6.29 4.33
C ILE A 174 -16.00 -6.29 5.47
N ILE A 175 -15.74 -5.51 6.54
CA ILE A 175 -16.67 -5.39 7.67
C ILE A 175 -18.02 -4.83 7.22
N TYR A 176 -17.98 -3.75 6.41
CA TYR A 176 -19.21 -3.13 5.91
C TYR A 176 -20.07 -4.12 5.12
N TYR A 177 -19.48 -4.88 4.20
CA TYR A 177 -20.23 -5.83 3.40
C TYR A 177 -20.65 -7.06 4.20
N SER A 178 -19.85 -7.56 5.14
CA SER A 178 -20.24 -8.62 6.06
C SER A 178 -21.48 -8.22 6.87
N ILE A 179 -21.50 -7.02 7.43
CA ILE A 179 -22.67 -6.52 8.18
C ILE A 179 -23.87 -6.29 7.25
N LYS A 180 -23.65 -5.79 6.04
CA LYS A 180 -24.72 -5.50 5.06
C LYS A 180 -25.39 -6.76 4.55
N VAL A 181 -24.65 -7.85 4.36
CA VAL A 181 -25.15 -9.13 3.81
C VAL A 181 -25.72 -10.01 4.93
N LYS A 182 -24.95 -10.25 5.99
CA LYS A 182 -25.29 -11.16 7.09
C LYS A 182 -26.14 -10.51 8.20
N GLY A 183 -26.22 -9.17 8.20
CA GLY A 183 -26.76 -8.40 9.32
C GLY A 183 -25.81 -8.36 10.51
N VAL A 184 -26.06 -7.45 11.46
CA VAL A 184 -25.24 -7.33 12.68
C VAL A 184 -25.25 -8.62 13.50
N GLY A 185 -26.42 -9.24 13.65
CA GLY A 185 -26.57 -10.50 14.39
C GLY A 185 -25.82 -11.66 13.76
N GLY A 186 -25.85 -11.80 12.42
CA GLY A 186 -25.09 -12.81 11.68
C GLY A 186 -23.58 -12.61 11.81
N PHE A 187 -23.11 -11.37 11.67
CA PHE A 187 -21.69 -11.04 11.84
C PHE A 187 -21.17 -11.33 13.26
N VAL A 188 -21.92 -10.94 14.29
CA VAL A 188 -21.58 -11.27 15.68
C VAL A 188 -21.66 -12.77 15.93
N GLY A 189 -22.67 -13.45 15.35
CA GLY A 189 -22.80 -14.89 15.42
C GLY A 189 -21.60 -15.63 14.81
N GLU A 190 -21.11 -15.18 13.64
CA GLU A 190 -19.91 -15.72 13.01
C GLU A 190 -18.68 -15.61 13.92
N LEU A 191 -18.47 -14.44 14.53
CA LEU A 191 -17.36 -14.21 15.45
C LEU A 191 -17.42 -15.00 16.76
N THR A 192 -18.63 -15.37 17.21
CA THR A 192 -18.83 -15.98 18.54
C THR A 192 -19.12 -17.47 18.51
N LEU A 193 -19.69 -17.97 17.40
CA LEU A 193 -20.15 -19.36 17.28
C LEU A 193 -19.28 -20.22 16.36
N HIS A 194 -18.32 -19.61 15.67
CA HIS A 194 -17.34 -20.31 14.84
C HIS A 194 -15.91 -20.02 15.35
N PRO A 195 -14.93 -20.93 15.15
CA PRO A 195 -15.04 -22.22 14.47
C PRO A 195 -15.61 -23.36 15.31
N PHE A 196 -15.67 -23.24 16.64
CA PHE A 196 -16.13 -24.29 17.51
C PHE A 196 -17.60 -24.10 17.89
N SER A 197 -18.44 -25.08 17.55
CA SER A 197 -19.85 -25.12 17.96
C SER A 197 -20.16 -26.36 18.79
N SER A 198 -21.12 -26.25 19.72
CA SER A 198 -21.59 -27.36 20.54
C SER A 198 -23.11 -27.25 20.75
N ASP A 199 -23.81 -28.40 20.75
CA ASP A 199 -25.23 -28.47 21.06
C ASP A 199 -25.52 -28.26 22.55
N ASN A 200 -24.51 -28.44 23.42
CA ASN A 200 -24.62 -28.20 24.84
C ASN A 200 -24.52 -26.70 25.16
N PHE A 201 -25.59 -26.16 25.78
CA PHE A 201 -25.64 -24.71 26.11
C PHE A 201 -24.47 -24.24 26.96
N PHE A 202 -24.02 -24.99 27.97
CA PHE A 202 -22.90 -24.65 28.81
C PHE A 202 -21.56 -24.60 28.04
N LEU A 203 -21.33 -25.59 27.18
CA LEU A 203 -20.16 -25.65 26.32
C LEU A 203 -20.18 -24.53 25.28
N LYS A 204 -21.34 -24.22 24.70
CA LYS A 204 -21.50 -23.10 23.77
C LYS A 204 -21.11 -21.77 24.38
N VAL A 205 -21.58 -21.47 25.61
CA VAL A 205 -21.23 -20.25 26.35
C VAL A 205 -19.74 -20.20 26.68
N LEU A 206 -19.16 -21.34 27.08
CA LEU A 206 -17.71 -21.44 27.38
C LEU A 206 -16.84 -21.24 26.15
N LEU A 207 -17.32 -21.65 24.96
CA LEU A 207 -16.60 -21.51 23.70
C LEU A 207 -16.65 -20.10 23.10
N VAL A 208 -17.63 -19.26 23.46
CA VAL A 208 -17.77 -17.89 22.93
C VAL A 208 -16.48 -17.07 23.07
N PRO A 209 -15.81 -16.95 24.25
CA PRO A 209 -14.58 -16.17 24.36
C PRO A 209 -13.41 -16.75 23.56
N VAL A 210 -13.37 -18.09 23.42
CA VAL A 210 -12.34 -18.76 22.63
C VAL A 210 -12.54 -18.48 21.13
N ASN A 211 -13.78 -18.61 20.66
CA ASN A 211 -14.13 -18.31 19.26
C ASN A 211 -13.89 -16.83 18.92
N LEU A 212 -14.33 -15.92 19.81
CA LEU A 212 -14.12 -14.48 19.64
C LEU A 212 -12.64 -14.12 19.54
N LEU A 213 -11.80 -14.76 20.34
CA LEU A 213 -10.35 -14.55 20.28
C LEU A 213 -9.77 -15.07 18.97
N LEU A 214 -10.12 -16.30 18.58
CA LEU A 214 -9.59 -16.92 17.35
C LEU A 214 -10.05 -16.18 16.10
N GLU A 215 -11.37 -15.93 15.99
CA GLU A 215 -11.92 -15.25 14.82
C GLU A 215 -11.53 -13.77 14.79
N GLY A 216 -11.44 -13.11 15.94
CA GLY A 216 -10.94 -11.74 16.06
C GLY A 216 -9.49 -11.61 15.62
N VAL A 217 -8.61 -12.53 16.03
CA VAL A 217 -7.21 -12.56 15.56
C VAL A 217 -7.15 -12.85 14.06
N SER A 218 -7.94 -13.82 13.57
CA SER A 218 -8.03 -14.13 12.14
C SER A 218 -8.48 -12.93 11.31
N LEU A 219 -9.50 -12.21 11.79
CA LEU A 219 -10.03 -11.01 11.14
C LEU A 219 -8.98 -9.88 11.09
N LEU A 220 -8.29 -9.62 12.20
CA LEU A 220 -7.23 -8.59 12.27
C LEU A 220 -5.95 -8.98 11.52
N ALA A 221 -5.66 -10.28 11.41
CA ALA A 221 -4.52 -10.76 10.64
C ALA A 221 -4.63 -10.47 9.14
N LYS A 222 -5.85 -10.41 8.59
CA LYS A 222 -6.09 -10.13 7.15
C LYS A 222 -5.47 -8.80 6.71
N PRO A 223 -5.83 -7.63 7.29
CA PRO A 223 -5.25 -6.34 6.89
C PRO A 223 -3.75 -6.24 7.21
N ILE A 224 -3.30 -6.78 8.33
CA ILE A 224 -1.89 -6.75 8.71
C ILE A 224 -1.04 -7.54 7.71
N SER A 225 -1.47 -8.76 7.39
CA SER A 225 -0.77 -9.61 6.41
C SER A 225 -0.73 -8.96 5.03
N LEU A 226 -1.83 -8.33 4.61
CA LEU A 226 -1.92 -7.65 3.32
C LEU A 226 -0.96 -6.44 3.23
N ALA A 227 -0.92 -5.62 4.29
CA ALA A 227 -0.04 -4.46 4.38
C ALA A 227 1.44 -4.87 4.43
N LEU A 228 1.79 -5.79 5.34
CA LEU A 228 3.18 -6.21 5.53
C LEU A 228 3.74 -6.97 4.32
N ARG A 229 2.91 -7.66 3.57
CA ARG A 229 3.34 -8.35 2.35
C ARG A 229 3.73 -7.33 1.28
N LEU A 230 2.91 -6.28 1.08
CA LEU A 230 3.20 -5.23 0.12
C LEU A 230 4.45 -4.44 0.54
N PHE A 231 4.45 -3.92 1.78
CA PHE A 231 5.57 -3.20 2.36
C PHE A 231 6.87 -4.01 2.32
N GLY A 232 6.84 -5.24 2.85
CA GLY A 232 8.05 -6.05 3.03
C GLY A 232 8.75 -6.40 1.71
N ASN A 233 7.99 -6.74 0.68
CA ASN A 233 8.55 -7.07 -0.62
C ASN A 233 9.18 -5.86 -1.31
N LEU A 234 8.51 -4.71 -1.27
CA LEU A 234 9.00 -3.49 -1.92
C LEU A 234 10.15 -2.86 -1.14
N TYR A 235 10.05 -2.79 0.20
CA TYR A 235 11.13 -2.28 1.04
C TYR A 235 12.41 -3.12 0.93
N ALA A 236 12.29 -4.46 0.89
CA ALA A 236 13.43 -5.33 0.63
C ALA A 236 14.04 -5.10 -0.77
N GLY A 237 13.19 -4.87 -1.79
CA GLY A 237 13.60 -4.54 -3.14
C GLY A 237 14.38 -3.23 -3.22
N GLU A 238 13.85 -2.17 -2.61
CA GLU A 238 14.48 -0.84 -2.50
C GLU A 238 15.84 -0.95 -1.79
N LEU A 239 15.93 -1.68 -0.67
CA LEU A 239 17.19 -1.90 0.03
C LEU A 239 18.26 -2.57 -0.84
N ILE A 240 17.87 -3.55 -1.66
CA ILE A 240 18.82 -4.22 -2.55
C ILE A 240 19.31 -3.25 -3.64
N PHE A 241 18.45 -2.41 -4.22
CA PHE A 241 18.87 -1.37 -5.16
C PHE A 241 19.82 -0.38 -4.51
N ILE A 242 19.54 0.08 -3.28
CA ILE A 242 20.44 0.96 -2.52
C ILE A 242 21.81 0.30 -2.27
N LEU A 243 21.83 -0.98 -1.91
CA LEU A 243 23.08 -1.72 -1.69
C LEU A 243 23.88 -1.92 -2.99
N ILE A 244 23.21 -2.14 -4.11
CA ILE A 244 23.86 -2.23 -5.42
C ILE A 244 24.45 -0.86 -5.80
N ALA A 245 23.76 0.26 -5.49
CA ALA A 245 24.25 1.61 -5.77
C ALA A 245 25.55 1.95 -5.00
N LEU A 246 25.83 1.29 -3.87
CA LEU A 246 27.10 1.43 -3.13
C LEU A 246 28.29 0.75 -3.79
N LEU A 247 28.07 -0.10 -4.79
CA LEU A 247 29.15 -0.78 -5.49
C LEU A 247 29.89 0.16 -6.44
N PRO A 248 31.15 -0.15 -6.82
CA PRO A 248 31.84 0.61 -7.88
C PRO A 248 31.01 0.63 -9.16
N PHE A 249 30.95 1.78 -9.82
CA PHE A 249 30.11 2.01 -11.01
C PHE A 249 30.22 0.93 -12.10
N TRP A 250 31.42 0.41 -12.32
CA TRP A 250 31.65 -0.64 -13.31
C TRP A 250 31.03 -1.99 -12.95
N ALA A 251 30.74 -2.25 -11.67
CA ALA A 251 30.12 -3.50 -11.18
C ALA A 251 28.60 -3.38 -11.01
N GLN A 252 28.06 -2.19 -10.85
CA GLN A 252 26.64 -1.95 -10.58
C GLN A 252 25.72 -2.58 -11.63
N TRP A 253 26.01 -2.42 -12.91
CA TRP A 253 25.17 -2.92 -14.00
C TRP A 253 24.99 -4.45 -13.97
N ALA A 254 26.02 -5.18 -13.57
CA ALA A 254 26.02 -6.65 -13.54
C ALA A 254 25.01 -7.20 -12.53
N LEU A 255 24.70 -6.46 -11.47
CA LEU A 255 23.70 -6.82 -10.46
C LEU A 255 22.39 -6.06 -10.63
N SER A 256 22.42 -4.79 -11.03
CA SER A 256 21.21 -3.98 -11.23
C SER A 256 20.30 -4.56 -12.30
N VAL A 257 20.86 -5.00 -13.44
CA VAL A 257 20.04 -5.49 -14.56
C VAL A 257 19.30 -6.79 -14.21
N PRO A 258 19.97 -7.86 -13.73
CA PRO A 258 19.26 -9.06 -13.30
C PRO A 258 18.26 -8.79 -12.17
N TRP A 259 18.62 -7.93 -11.21
CA TRP A 259 17.72 -7.57 -10.11
C TRP A 259 16.49 -6.81 -10.61
N ALA A 260 16.66 -5.83 -11.50
CA ALA A 260 15.55 -5.08 -12.08
C ALA A 260 14.58 -5.99 -12.84
N ILE A 261 15.09 -6.95 -13.65
CA ILE A 261 14.26 -7.92 -14.36
C ILE A 261 13.44 -8.75 -13.37
N PHE A 262 14.08 -9.26 -12.31
CA PHE A 262 13.39 -10.01 -11.26
C PHE A 262 12.39 -9.14 -10.51
N HIS A 263 12.74 -7.87 -10.25
CA HIS A 263 11.89 -6.94 -9.52
C HIS A 263 10.64 -6.51 -10.30
N ILE A 264 10.70 -6.44 -11.64
CA ILE A 264 9.51 -6.25 -12.49
C ILE A 264 8.46 -7.34 -12.24
N LEU A 265 8.92 -8.59 -12.11
CA LEU A 265 8.02 -9.70 -11.79
C LEU A 265 7.42 -9.55 -10.38
N ILE A 266 8.22 -9.14 -9.38
CA ILE A 266 7.75 -8.88 -8.01
C ILE A 266 6.70 -7.78 -8.00
N ILE A 267 6.93 -6.66 -8.67
CA ILE A 267 6.02 -5.51 -8.76
C ILE A 267 4.66 -5.93 -9.30
N THR A 268 4.67 -6.65 -10.40
CA THR A 268 3.45 -7.11 -11.08
C THR A 268 2.70 -8.12 -10.24
N LEU A 269 3.42 -9.13 -9.73
CA LEU A 269 2.84 -10.17 -8.87
C LEU A 269 2.25 -9.59 -7.59
N GLN A 270 2.92 -8.60 -6.99
CA GLN A 270 2.46 -8.00 -5.73
C GLN A 270 1.15 -7.20 -5.92
N ALA A 271 1.03 -6.45 -7.02
CA ALA A 271 -0.21 -5.74 -7.38
C ALA A 271 -1.36 -6.74 -7.63
N PHE A 272 -1.06 -7.83 -8.35
CA PHE A 272 -2.02 -8.90 -8.60
C PHE A 272 -2.46 -9.61 -7.31
N ILE A 273 -1.54 -9.99 -6.44
CA ILE A 273 -1.87 -10.65 -5.17
C ILE A 273 -2.71 -9.74 -4.28
N PHE A 274 -2.40 -8.43 -4.21
CA PHE A 274 -3.17 -7.49 -3.40
C PHE A 274 -4.62 -7.40 -3.91
N MET A 275 -4.80 -7.28 -5.23
CA MET A 275 -6.12 -7.30 -5.87
C MET A 275 -6.87 -8.61 -5.59
N MET A 276 -6.23 -9.77 -5.84
CA MET A 276 -6.88 -11.07 -5.69
C MET A 276 -7.31 -11.35 -4.26
N LEU A 277 -6.45 -11.05 -3.27
CA LEU A 277 -6.82 -11.19 -1.86
C LEU A 277 -7.98 -10.27 -1.46
N THR A 278 -8.03 -9.05 -2.02
CA THR A 278 -9.17 -8.16 -1.81
C THR A 278 -10.46 -8.77 -2.35
N ILE A 279 -10.43 -9.34 -3.57
CA ILE A 279 -11.60 -9.99 -4.17
C ILE A 279 -12.03 -11.19 -3.31
N VAL A 280 -11.09 -12.06 -2.91
CA VAL A 280 -11.37 -13.23 -2.08
C VAL A 280 -11.99 -12.83 -0.74
N TYR A 281 -11.41 -11.85 -0.04
CA TYR A 281 -11.95 -11.40 1.25
C TYR A 281 -13.34 -10.77 1.11
N LEU A 282 -13.59 -10.04 0.04
CA LEU A 282 -14.92 -9.49 -0.24
C LEU A 282 -15.90 -10.57 -0.67
N SER A 283 -15.46 -11.63 -1.37
CA SER A 283 -16.30 -12.80 -1.67
C SER A 283 -16.76 -13.49 -0.37
N MET A 284 -15.83 -13.79 0.54
CA MET A 284 -16.14 -14.36 1.85
C MET A 284 -17.12 -13.48 2.67
N ALA A 285 -17.00 -12.16 2.54
CA ALA A 285 -17.91 -11.22 3.20
C ALA A 285 -19.34 -11.24 2.62
N HIS A 286 -19.50 -11.72 1.36
CA HIS A 286 -20.80 -11.84 0.68
C HIS A 286 -21.41 -13.23 0.75
N GLU A 287 -20.68 -14.23 1.26
CA GLU A 287 -21.21 -15.57 1.46
C GLU A 287 -22.15 -15.57 2.68
N ASP A 288 -23.39 -15.98 2.47
CA ASP A 288 -24.33 -16.22 3.56
C ASP A 288 -23.83 -17.43 4.37
N SER A 289 -23.68 -17.28 5.66
CA SER A 289 -23.45 -18.41 6.57
C SER A 289 -24.74 -19.24 6.65
N HIS A 290 -24.80 -20.31 5.85
CA HIS A 290 -25.82 -21.32 6.00
C HIS A 290 -25.63 -22.18 7.25
#